data_78a705423ebf567c3ee145757ffb7f67
#
_entry.id   78a705423ebf567c3ee145757ffb7f67
#
_cell.length_a   1.000
_cell.length_b   1.000
_cell.length_c   1.000
_cell.angle_alpha   90.00
_cell.angle_beta   90.00
_cell.angle_gamma   90.00
#
_symmetry.space_group_name_H-M   'P 1'
#
loop_
_entity.id
_entity.type
_entity.pdbx_description
1 polymer ?
#
loop_
_entity_poly.entity_id
_entity_poly.type
_entity_poly.pdbx_seq_one_letter_code
_entity_poly.pdbx_strand_id
1 'polypeptide(L)'
;MAIIAVLLTIAAPRYFEHLDRSKEATLKQTLAVTRDAIDKFRGDRGAWPQSLQDLVDKQYLRKLPFDPVTDSSETWIVVPPRDSATESGVADLKSGAEGTSRDGVAYSDL
;
A
#
# COMPACT_ATOMS: atom_id res chain seq x y z
N MET A 1 3.29 -38.24 -20.35
CA MET A 1 2.39 -37.98 -19.21
C MET A 1 3.19 -37.53 -17.99
N ALA A 2 4.13 -38.33 -17.49
CA ALA A 2 4.96 -37.98 -16.33
C ALA A 2 5.78 -36.69 -16.51
N ILE A 3 6.28 -36.43 -17.73
CA ILE A 3 7.06 -35.23 -18.05
C ILE A 3 6.23 -33.96 -17.87
N ILE A 4 4.96 -33.98 -18.28
CA ILE A 4 4.05 -32.82 -18.15
C ILE A 4 3.78 -32.51 -16.68
N ALA A 5 3.57 -33.54 -15.85
CA ALA A 5 3.34 -33.38 -14.43
C ALA A 5 4.56 -32.76 -13.71
N VAL A 6 5.78 -33.17 -14.08
CA VAL A 6 7.01 -32.62 -13.53
C VAL A 6 7.17 -31.15 -13.91
N LEU A 7 6.89 -30.78 -15.17
CA LEU A 7 6.96 -29.39 -15.63
C LEU A 7 5.95 -28.49 -14.90
N LEU A 8 4.74 -28.99 -14.68
CA LEU A 8 3.72 -28.24 -13.92
C LEU A 8 4.14 -28.02 -12.47
N THR A 9 4.74 -29.01 -11.85
CA THR A 9 5.25 -28.91 -10.48
C THR A 9 6.34 -27.86 -10.34
N ILE A 10 7.21 -27.74 -11.34
CA ILE A 10 8.30 -26.74 -11.34
C ILE A 10 7.76 -25.35 -11.67
N ALA A 11 6.82 -25.24 -12.61
CA ALA A 11 6.29 -23.97 -13.07
C ALA A 11 5.44 -23.25 -12.01
N ALA A 12 4.65 -23.96 -11.24
CA ALA A 12 3.76 -23.38 -10.24
C ALA A 12 4.49 -22.58 -9.15
N PRO A 13 5.58 -23.07 -8.52
CA PRO A 13 6.33 -22.26 -7.54
C PRO A 13 6.90 -20.97 -8.12
N ARG A 14 7.40 -20.98 -9.34
CA ARG A 14 7.92 -19.78 -10.00
C ARG A 14 6.83 -18.76 -10.26
N TYR A 15 5.64 -19.20 -10.62
CA TYR A 15 4.49 -18.33 -10.83
C TYR A 15 4.14 -17.57 -9.54
N PHE A 16 4.09 -18.25 -8.41
CA PHE A 16 3.79 -17.61 -7.13
C PHE A 16 4.87 -16.62 -6.69
N GLU A 17 6.13 -16.90 -6.94
CA GLU A 17 7.22 -15.95 -6.66
C GLU A 17 7.08 -14.66 -7.48
N HIS A 18 6.76 -14.77 -8.77
CA HIS A 18 6.54 -13.61 -9.62
C HIS A 18 5.35 -12.79 -9.15
N LEU A 19 4.27 -13.45 -8.74
CA LEU A 19 3.06 -12.79 -8.24
C LEU A 19 3.37 -11.99 -6.98
N ASP A 20 4.12 -12.57 -6.04
CA ASP A 20 4.50 -11.91 -4.80
C ASP A 20 5.38 -10.68 -5.07
N ARG A 21 6.34 -10.78 -5.98
CA ARG A 21 7.17 -9.65 -6.39
C ARG A 21 6.35 -8.52 -6.98
N SER A 22 5.40 -8.85 -7.86
CA SER A 22 4.52 -7.87 -8.47
C SER A 22 3.69 -7.16 -7.42
N LYS A 23 3.14 -7.89 -6.47
CA LYS A 23 2.34 -7.32 -5.38
C LYS A 23 3.18 -6.40 -4.49
N GLU A 24 4.38 -6.80 -4.14
CA GLU A 24 5.28 -5.97 -3.34
C GLU A 24 5.66 -4.68 -4.06
N ALA A 25 6.02 -4.78 -5.33
CA ALA A 25 6.37 -3.61 -6.13
C ALA A 25 5.19 -2.66 -6.28
N THR A 26 4.00 -3.20 -6.53
CA THR A 26 2.77 -2.41 -6.62
C THR A 26 2.42 -1.77 -5.29
N LEU A 27 2.56 -2.49 -4.18
CA LEU A 27 2.32 -1.94 -2.84
C LEU A 27 3.26 -0.77 -2.55
N LYS A 28 4.56 -0.93 -2.82
CA LYS A 28 5.55 0.15 -2.62
C LYS A 28 5.21 1.37 -3.47
N GLN A 29 4.82 1.15 -4.72
CA GLN A 29 4.41 2.23 -5.61
C GLN A 29 3.16 2.93 -5.12
N THR A 30 2.16 2.18 -4.69
CA THR A 30 0.90 2.71 -4.15
C THR A 30 1.17 3.56 -2.90
N LEU A 31 2.03 3.08 -2.00
CA LEU A 31 2.42 3.82 -0.81
C LEU A 31 3.12 5.13 -1.18
N ALA A 32 4.07 5.08 -2.13
CA ALA A 32 4.80 6.26 -2.57
C ALA A 32 3.87 7.32 -3.18
N VAL A 33 2.96 6.91 -4.05
CA VAL A 33 2.00 7.81 -4.68
C VAL A 33 1.05 8.42 -3.65
N THR A 34 0.56 7.63 -2.71
CA THR A 34 -0.36 8.11 -1.69
C THR A 34 0.33 9.06 -0.70
N ARG A 35 1.56 8.74 -0.29
CA ARG A 35 2.36 9.61 0.57
C ARG A 35 2.66 10.94 -0.11
N ASP A 36 2.96 10.92 -1.40
CA ASP A 36 3.16 12.14 -2.18
C ASP A 36 1.88 12.98 -2.23
N ALA A 37 0.74 12.34 -2.42
CA ALA A 37 -0.56 13.03 -2.40
C ALA A 37 -0.85 13.68 -1.05
N ILE A 38 -0.53 13.00 0.06
CA ILE A 38 -0.67 13.54 1.41
C ILE A 38 0.22 14.78 1.59
N ASP A 39 1.46 14.71 1.14
CA ASP A 39 2.41 15.83 1.25
C ASP A 39 1.95 17.04 0.43
N LYS A 40 1.44 16.80 -0.77
CA LYS A 40 0.89 17.87 -1.63
C LYS A 40 -0.34 18.51 -0.99
N PHE A 41 -1.23 17.70 -0.43
CA PHE A 41 -2.40 18.20 0.28
C PHE A 41 -1.98 19.12 1.43
N ARG A 42 -1.03 18.65 2.24
CA ARG A 42 -0.50 19.42 3.38
C ARG A 42 0.14 20.72 2.92
N GLY A 43 0.93 20.67 1.86
CA GLY A 43 1.59 21.85 1.31
C GLY A 43 0.63 22.89 0.74
N ASP A 44 -0.44 22.43 0.08
CA ASP A 44 -1.41 23.32 -0.56
C ASP A 44 -2.41 23.93 0.43
N ARG A 45 -2.81 23.15 1.44
CA ARG A 45 -3.94 23.51 2.30
C ARG A 45 -3.54 23.88 3.73
N GLY A 46 -2.29 23.67 4.11
CA GLY A 46 -1.81 23.96 5.45
C GLY A 46 -2.36 23.03 6.53
N ALA A 47 -3.06 21.96 6.14
CA ALA A 47 -3.65 21.00 7.05
C ALA A 47 -3.53 19.60 6.44
N TRP A 48 -3.56 18.57 7.29
CA TRP A 48 -3.54 17.19 6.84
C TRP A 48 -4.94 16.76 6.34
N PRO A 49 -5.03 15.83 5.38
CA PRO A 49 -6.33 15.28 5.00
C PRO A 49 -6.96 14.55 6.20
N GLN A 50 -8.26 14.65 6.34
CA GLN A 50 -8.97 14.02 7.46
C GLN A 50 -9.11 12.52 7.27
N SER A 51 -9.04 12.06 6.03
CA SER A 51 -9.10 10.64 5.67
C SER A 51 -8.46 10.45 4.30
N LEU A 52 -8.25 9.20 3.89
CA LEU A 52 -7.80 8.89 2.54
C LEU A 52 -8.85 9.32 1.50
N GLN A 53 -10.14 9.24 1.87
CA GLN A 53 -11.23 9.69 1.00
C GLN A 53 -11.12 11.19 0.71
N ASP A 54 -10.64 11.99 1.64
CA ASP A 54 -10.44 13.42 1.47
C ASP A 54 -9.46 13.73 0.32
N LEU A 55 -8.43 12.89 0.14
CA LEU A 55 -7.52 13.00 -0.99
C LEU A 55 -8.22 12.79 -2.33
N VAL A 56 -9.18 11.88 -2.36
CA VAL A 56 -9.98 11.61 -3.56
C VAL A 56 -10.95 12.78 -3.82
N ASP A 57 -11.65 13.22 -2.79
CA ASP A 57 -12.63 14.30 -2.88
C ASP A 57 -12.00 15.62 -3.32
N LYS A 58 -10.77 15.88 -2.90
CA LYS A 58 -10.01 17.08 -3.27
C LYS A 58 -9.14 16.90 -4.51
N GLN A 59 -9.27 15.77 -5.19
CA GLN A 59 -8.63 15.48 -6.48
C GLN A 59 -7.11 15.30 -6.42
N TYR A 60 -6.55 14.94 -5.28
CA TYR A 60 -5.15 14.54 -5.16
C TYR A 60 -4.92 13.09 -5.57
N LEU A 61 -5.97 12.27 -5.46
CA LEU A 61 -6.02 10.90 -5.95
C LEU A 61 -7.29 10.73 -6.79
N ARG A 62 -7.23 9.87 -7.79
CA ARG A 62 -8.42 9.57 -8.61
C ARG A 62 -9.38 8.62 -7.90
N LYS A 63 -8.85 7.72 -7.08
CA LYS A 63 -9.61 6.73 -6.32
C LYS A 63 -8.83 6.35 -5.08
N LEU A 64 -9.49 5.71 -4.13
CA LEU A 64 -8.82 5.19 -2.96
C LEU A 64 -7.71 4.23 -3.36
N PRO A 65 -6.55 4.29 -2.69
CA PRO A 65 -5.46 3.37 -2.99
C PRO A 65 -5.87 1.94 -2.67
N PHE A 66 -5.44 1.02 -3.52
CA PHE A 66 -5.73 -0.40 -3.39
C PHE A 66 -4.49 -1.14 -2.92
N ASP A 67 -4.63 -1.94 -1.86
CA ASP A 67 -3.54 -2.77 -1.35
C ASP A 67 -3.59 -4.13 -2.05
N PRO A 68 -2.62 -4.44 -2.92
CA PRO A 68 -2.66 -5.71 -3.66
C PRO A 68 -2.37 -6.93 -2.79
N VAL A 69 -1.74 -6.74 -1.63
CA VAL A 69 -1.43 -7.84 -0.71
C VAL A 69 -2.67 -8.26 0.07
N THR A 70 -3.46 -7.31 0.55
CA THR A 70 -4.73 -7.58 1.23
C THR A 70 -5.90 -7.72 0.27
N ASP A 71 -5.70 -7.32 -0.99
CA ASP A 71 -6.76 -7.29 -2.02
C ASP A 71 -7.94 -6.39 -1.61
N SER A 72 -7.65 -5.26 -0.98
CA SER A 72 -8.67 -4.35 -0.44
C SER A 72 -8.18 -2.91 -0.42
N SER A 73 -9.11 -1.97 -0.48
CA SER A 73 -8.86 -0.54 -0.25
C SER A 73 -9.19 -0.11 1.19
N GLU A 74 -9.67 -1.02 2.02
CA GLU A 74 -10.21 -0.71 3.36
C GLU A 74 -9.30 -1.18 4.50
N THR A 75 -8.15 -1.75 4.18
CA THR A 75 -7.24 -2.34 5.16
C THR A 75 -6.06 -1.43 5.51
N TRP A 76 -6.02 -0.22 4.98
CA TRP A 76 -4.95 0.73 5.30
C TRP A 76 -4.99 1.15 6.76
N ILE A 77 -3.81 1.22 7.38
CA ILE A 77 -3.65 1.76 8.72
C ILE A 77 -3.18 3.20 8.56
N VAL A 78 -4.02 4.15 8.96
CA VAL A 78 -3.67 5.57 8.88
C VAL A 78 -2.85 5.96 10.09
N VAL A 79 -1.84 6.82 9.86
CA VAL A 79 -0.94 7.29 10.91
C VAL A 79 -1.24 8.77 11.15
N PRO A 80 -1.58 9.15 12.39
CA PRO A 80 -1.85 10.56 12.71
C PRO A 80 -0.56 11.37 12.68
N PRO A 81 -0.65 12.73 12.62
CA PRO A 81 0.51 13.59 12.73
C PRO A 81 1.25 13.39 14.06
N ARG A 82 2.55 13.66 14.05
CA ARG A 82 3.37 13.52 15.25
C ARG A 82 2.85 14.38 16.42
N ASP A 83 2.36 15.56 16.10
CA ASP A 83 1.78 16.49 17.08
C ASP A 83 0.25 16.38 17.05
N SER A 84 -0.25 15.21 17.41
CA SER A 84 -1.69 14.94 17.38
C SER A 84 -2.50 15.74 18.42
N ALA A 85 -1.83 16.42 19.34
CA ALA A 85 -2.48 17.32 20.28
C ALA A 85 -2.94 18.62 19.60
N THR A 86 -2.22 19.09 18.58
CA THR A 86 -2.51 20.33 17.86
C THR A 86 -2.94 20.12 16.42
N GLU A 87 -2.65 18.96 15.85
CA GLU A 87 -3.00 18.61 14.47
C GLU A 87 -3.78 17.30 14.43
N SER A 88 -4.71 17.22 13.51
CA SER A 88 -5.48 16.00 13.27
C SER A 88 -5.40 15.59 11.81
N GLY A 89 -5.76 14.36 11.51
CA GLY A 89 -5.85 13.84 10.16
C GLY A 89 -4.85 12.74 9.87
N VAL A 90 -4.58 12.54 8.59
CA VAL A 90 -3.72 11.47 8.08
C VAL A 90 -2.38 12.07 7.65
N ALA A 91 -1.32 11.74 8.37
CA ALA A 91 0.05 12.17 8.01
C ALA A 91 0.78 11.11 7.20
N ASP A 92 0.41 9.84 7.36
CA ASP A 92 1.02 8.72 6.66
C ASP A 92 0.03 7.55 6.62
N LEU A 93 0.39 6.49 5.93
CA LEU A 93 -0.39 5.26 5.95
C LEU A 93 0.57 4.07 5.92
N LYS A 94 0.06 2.95 6.38
CA LYS A 94 0.77 1.65 6.37
C LYS A 94 -0.16 0.59 5.80
N SER A 95 0.42 -0.43 5.19
CA SER A 95 -0.36 -1.61 4.80
C SER A 95 -0.87 -2.33 6.04
N GLY A 96 -2.11 -2.76 5.99
CA GLY A 96 -2.70 -3.63 7.01
C GLY A 96 -2.42 -5.12 6.78
N ALA A 97 -1.59 -5.45 5.80
CA ALA A 97 -1.26 -6.83 5.49
C ALA A 97 -0.42 -7.46 6.59
N GLU A 98 -0.73 -8.71 6.91
CA GLU A 98 0.08 -9.52 7.80
C GLU A 98 1.27 -10.13 7.04
N GLY A 99 2.31 -10.48 7.77
CA GLY A 99 3.48 -11.13 7.19
C GLY A 99 4.56 -10.16 6.77
N THR A 100 5.52 -10.68 6.04
CA THR A 100 6.72 -9.96 5.62
C THR A 100 6.89 -10.03 4.11
N SER A 101 7.57 -9.02 3.58
CA SER A 101 8.01 -9.03 2.19
C SER A 101 9.13 -10.05 2.01
N ARG A 102 9.54 -10.25 0.75
CA ARG A 102 10.63 -11.17 0.42
C ARG A 102 11.96 -10.74 1.03
N ASP A 103 12.14 -9.46 1.26
CA ASP A 103 13.35 -8.90 1.88
C ASP A 103 13.33 -9.01 3.41
N GLY A 104 12.30 -9.61 3.99
CA GLY A 104 12.18 -9.77 5.44
C GLY A 104 11.62 -8.57 6.17
N VAL A 105 11.18 -7.54 5.45
CA VAL A 105 10.55 -6.35 6.02
C VAL A 105 9.05 -6.60 6.13
N ALA A 106 8.47 -6.33 7.30
CA ALA A 106 7.02 -6.44 7.47
C ALA A 106 6.28 -5.52 6.49
N TYR A 107 5.17 -5.99 5.92
CA TYR A 107 4.38 -5.18 5.00
C TYR A 107 3.96 -3.86 5.62
N SER A 108 3.65 -3.85 6.91
CA SER A 108 3.29 -2.64 7.64
C SER A 108 4.45 -1.65 7.82
N ASP A 109 5.67 -2.05 7.53
CA ASP A 109 6.85 -1.20 7.63
C ASP A 109 7.35 -0.68 6.27
N LEU A 110 6.68 -1.02 5.20
CA LEU A 110 7.05 -0.57 3.84
C LEU A 110 6.78 0.92 3.59
#